data_96fd2e1bc0cf46842e7545cb6b18f030
#
_entry.id   96fd2e1bc0cf46842e7545cb6b18f030
#
_cell.length_a   1.000
_cell.length_b   1.000
_cell.length_c   1.000
_cell.angle_alpha   90.00
_cell.angle_beta   90.00
_cell.angle_gamma   90.00
#
_symmetry.space_group_name_H-M   'P 1'
#
loop_
_entity.id
_entity.type
_entity.pdbx_description
1 polymer ?
#
loop_
_entity_poly.entity_id
_entity_poly.type
_entity_poly.pdbx_seq_one_letter_code
_entity_poly.pdbx_strand_id
1 'polypeptide(L)'
;MSKVTFSKLNMKMKMKDEYATIYLNPELDEELKVEVRQYLPIEQKAALITFVAENTIDEKTGCFSEIRIETYFALAIAKYYAGITFTDKQIENAAKTYDVLESNGVFTRIMSAIF
;
A
#
# COMPACT_ATOMS: atom_id res chain seq x y z
N MET A 1 14.31 -33.51 -19.72
CA MET A 1 14.17 -32.36 -18.82
C MET A 1 12.77 -32.30 -18.22
N SER A 2 12.68 -32.32 -16.92
CA SER A 2 11.39 -32.25 -16.26
C SER A 2 10.89 -30.82 -16.24
N LYS A 3 9.61 -30.62 -16.57
CA LYS A 3 8.96 -29.33 -16.53
C LYS A 3 8.49 -29.06 -15.12
N VAL A 4 8.59 -27.81 -14.69
CA VAL A 4 8.00 -27.36 -13.43
C VAL A 4 6.52 -27.11 -13.68
N THR A 5 5.67 -27.78 -12.92
CA THR A 5 4.22 -27.56 -12.99
C THR A 5 3.75 -26.81 -11.78
N PHE A 6 2.62 -26.12 -11.91
CA PHE A 6 2.01 -25.42 -10.76
C PHE A 6 1.70 -26.41 -9.64
N SER A 7 1.26 -27.62 -9.97
CA SER A 7 0.96 -28.64 -8.95
C SER A 7 2.18 -28.96 -8.09
N LYS A 8 3.36 -29.08 -8.72
CA LYS A 8 4.60 -29.31 -7.97
C LYS A 8 4.97 -28.12 -7.09
N LEU A 9 4.80 -26.90 -7.61
CA LEU A 9 5.06 -25.69 -6.84
C LEU A 9 4.12 -25.60 -5.64
N ASN A 10 2.83 -25.85 -5.86
CA ASN A 10 1.82 -25.75 -4.83
C ASN A 10 1.98 -26.78 -3.71
N MET A 11 2.61 -27.93 -4.02
CA MET A 11 2.93 -28.93 -2.99
C MET A 11 4.07 -28.48 -2.07
N LYS A 12 5.00 -27.69 -2.60
CA LYS A 12 6.21 -27.30 -1.89
C LYS A 12 6.20 -25.86 -1.40
N MET A 13 5.37 -25.02 -1.99
CA MET A 13 5.31 -23.58 -1.69
C MET A 13 3.90 -23.17 -1.37
N LYS A 14 3.75 -22.38 -0.34
CA LYS A 14 2.46 -21.81 0.05
C LYS A 14 2.51 -20.30 -0.14
N MET A 15 1.35 -19.66 -0.22
CA MET A 15 1.27 -18.22 -0.26
C MET A 15 1.99 -17.65 0.97
N LYS A 16 2.84 -16.65 0.73
CA LYS A 16 3.54 -15.99 1.82
C LYS A 16 2.59 -15.04 2.54
N ASP A 17 2.57 -15.14 3.85
CA ASP A 17 1.78 -14.25 4.70
C ASP A 17 2.71 -13.73 5.80
N GLU A 18 3.70 -12.97 5.38
CA GLU A 18 4.76 -12.45 6.24
C GLU A 18 4.60 -10.95 6.45
N TYR A 19 4.94 -10.50 7.64
CA TYR A 19 4.85 -9.10 8.04
C TYR A 19 6.22 -8.64 8.56
N ALA A 20 6.54 -7.39 8.26
CA ALA A 20 7.69 -6.72 8.84
C ALA A 20 7.19 -5.64 9.81
N THR A 21 7.69 -5.64 11.02
CA THR A 21 7.34 -4.62 12.01
C THR A 21 8.24 -3.41 11.78
N ILE A 22 7.63 -2.24 11.62
CA ILE A 22 8.38 -0.99 11.46
C ILE A 22 7.83 0.07 12.40
N TYR A 23 8.67 1.03 12.73
CA TYR A 23 8.31 2.19 13.53
C TYR A 23 8.22 3.41 12.61
N LEU A 24 7.08 4.10 12.63
CA LEU A 24 6.86 5.27 11.77
C LEU A 24 7.55 6.52 12.32
N ASN A 25 7.88 6.50 13.62
CA ASN A 25 8.63 7.56 14.26
C ASN A 25 10.09 7.11 14.43
N PRO A 26 11.09 7.89 13.97
CA PRO A 26 12.51 7.56 14.16
C PRO A 26 12.93 7.33 15.61
N GLU A 27 12.16 7.84 16.57
CA GLU A 27 12.43 7.67 18.01
C GLU A 27 11.83 6.38 18.57
N LEU A 28 11.36 5.48 17.72
CA LEU A 28 10.82 4.17 18.09
C LEU A 28 9.60 4.26 19.02
N ASP A 29 8.65 5.13 18.65
CA ASP A 29 7.41 5.29 19.39
C ASP A 29 6.51 4.06 19.14
N GLU A 30 6.21 3.32 20.22
CA GLU A 30 5.40 2.10 20.16
C GLU A 30 3.98 2.36 19.64
N GLU A 31 3.43 3.54 19.87
CA GLU A 31 2.10 3.88 19.37
C GLU A 31 2.08 4.05 17.85
N LEU A 32 3.25 4.31 17.27
CA LEU A 32 3.41 4.47 15.82
C LEU A 32 4.10 3.26 15.17
N LYS A 33 4.04 2.11 15.84
CA LYS A 33 4.52 0.85 15.28
C LYS A 33 3.43 0.24 14.39
N VAL A 34 3.82 -0.19 13.20
CA VAL A 34 2.91 -0.89 12.29
C VAL A 34 3.55 -2.16 11.76
N GLU A 35 2.70 -3.12 11.39
CA GLU A 35 3.14 -4.34 10.73
C GLU A 35 2.82 -4.21 9.25
N VAL A 36 3.86 -4.28 8.41
CA VAL A 36 3.74 -4.14 6.97
C VAL A 36 3.73 -5.52 6.34
N ARG A 37 2.68 -5.81 5.55
CA ARG A 37 2.62 -7.05 4.78
C ARG A 37 3.69 -7.03 3.71
N GLN A 38 4.41 -8.14 3.57
CA GLN A 38 5.43 -8.27 2.53
C GLN A 38 4.85 -8.80 1.24
N TYR A 39 3.66 -9.36 1.28
CA TYR A 39 2.92 -9.78 0.11
C TYR A 39 1.44 -9.45 0.28
N LEU A 40 0.84 -8.86 -0.72
CA LEU A 40 -0.58 -8.54 -0.72
C LEU A 40 -1.33 -9.55 -1.61
N PRO A 41 -2.28 -10.34 -1.06
CA PRO A 41 -3.06 -11.28 -1.87
C PRO A 41 -3.80 -10.58 -3.01
N ILE A 42 -4.09 -11.33 -4.08
CA ILE A 42 -4.65 -10.76 -5.31
C ILE A 42 -5.97 -10.02 -5.08
N GLU A 43 -6.82 -10.50 -4.20
CA GLU A 43 -8.09 -9.83 -3.90
C GLU A 43 -7.86 -8.45 -3.30
N GLN A 44 -6.86 -8.33 -2.44
CA GLN A 44 -6.50 -7.05 -1.83
C GLN A 44 -5.74 -6.15 -2.80
N LYS A 45 -4.95 -6.75 -3.72
CA LYS A 45 -4.32 -5.98 -4.81
C LYS A 45 -5.39 -5.37 -5.70
N ALA A 46 -6.44 -6.13 -6.01
CA ALA A 46 -7.57 -5.63 -6.80
C ALA A 46 -8.28 -4.47 -6.07
N ALA A 47 -8.47 -4.60 -4.76
CA ALA A 47 -9.06 -3.53 -3.95
C ALA A 47 -8.20 -2.28 -3.95
N LEU A 48 -6.88 -2.45 -3.86
CA LEU A 48 -5.92 -1.34 -3.91
C LEU A 48 -6.02 -0.61 -5.26
N ILE A 49 -6.02 -1.37 -6.35
CA ILE A 49 -6.10 -0.80 -7.71
C ILE A 49 -7.42 -0.06 -7.88
N THR A 50 -8.53 -0.64 -7.42
CA THR A 50 -9.85 -0.01 -7.49
C THR A 50 -9.87 1.30 -6.69
N PHE A 51 -9.29 1.30 -5.49
CA PHE A 51 -9.19 2.49 -4.67
C PHE A 51 -8.46 3.62 -5.41
N VAL A 52 -7.32 3.30 -6.00
CA VAL A 52 -6.55 4.30 -6.77
C VAL A 52 -7.33 4.77 -7.98
N ALA A 53 -7.91 3.85 -8.75
CA ALA A 53 -8.65 4.20 -9.97
C ALA A 53 -9.85 5.11 -9.68
N GLU A 54 -10.65 4.77 -8.65
CA GLU A 54 -11.83 5.55 -8.30
C GLU A 54 -11.49 6.98 -7.87
N ASN A 55 -10.32 7.19 -7.28
CA ASN A 55 -9.94 8.49 -6.75
C ASN A 55 -9.08 9.32 -7.72
N THR A 56 -8.63 8.74 -8.83
CA THR A 56 -7.70 9.42 -9.74
C THR A 56 -8.33 9.85 -11.05
N ILE A 57 -9.55 9.40 -11.34
CA ILE A 57 -10.26 9.82 -12.56
C ILE A 57 -10.82 11.22 -12.35
N ASP A 58 -10.52 12.12 -13.29
CA ASP A 58 -11.12 13.45 -13.33
C ASP A 58 -12.53 13.31 -13.93
N GLU A 59 -13.56 13.62 -13.15
CA GLU A 59 -14.95 13.49 -13.56
C GLU A 59 -15.31 14.39 -14.74
N LYS A 60 -14.63 15.52 -14.88
CA LYS A 60 -14.90 16.48 -15.96
C LYS A 60 -14.37 16.01 -17.31
N THR A 61 -13.20 15.39 -17.32
CA THR A 61 -12.52 14.99 -18.56
C THR A 61 -12.56 13.48 -18.78
N GLY A 62 -12.86 12.69 -17.74
CA GLY A 62 -12.77 11.24 -17.78
C GLY A 62 -11.35 10.70 -17.84
N CYS A 63 -10.35 11.56 -17.71
CA CYS A 63 -8.94 11.20 -17.80
C CYS A 63 -8.32 11.06 -16.40
N PHE A 64 -7.23 10.28 -16.33
CA PHE A 64 -6.48 10.15 -15.09
C PHE A 64 -5.55 11.36 -14.91
N SER A 65 -5.37 11.78 -13.66
CA SER A 65 -4.41 12.79 -13.27
C SER A 65 -3.17 12.12 -12.71
N GLU A 66 -1.99 12.37 -13.27
CA GLU A 66 -0.73 11.76 -12.83
C GLU A 66 -0.42 12.09 -11.37
N ILE A 67 -0.65 13.33 -10.96
CA ILE A 67 -0.39 13.75 -9.57
C ILE A 67 -1.33 13.05 -8.59
N ARG A 68 -2.58 12.82 -9.01
CA ARG A 68 -3.53 12.07 -8.19
C ARG A 68 -3.16 10.59 -8.09
N ILE A 69 -2.69 10.00 -9.20
CA ILE A 69 -2.25 8.60 -9.19
C ILE A 69 -1.14 8.42 -8.15
N GLU A 70 -0.12 9.27 -8.17
CA GLU A 70 0.98 9.21 -7.23
C GLU A 70 0.50 9.38 -5.78
N THR A 71 -0.35 10.40 -5.55
CA THR A 71 -0.89 10.70 -4.23
C THR A 71 -1.72 9.55 -3.66
N TYR A 72 -2.70 9.09 -4.42
CA TYR A 72 -3.59 8.03 -3.96
C TYR A 72 -2.92 6.66 -3.92
N PHE A 73 -1.94 6.43 -4.78
CA PHE A 73 -1.13 5.21 -4.72
C PHE A 73 -0.38 5.13 -3.39
N ALA A 74 0.21 6.23 -2.94
CA ALA A 74 0.89 6.29 -1.64
C ALA A 74 -0.07 6.00 -0.49
N LEU A 75 -1.27 6.59 -0.52
CA LEU A 75 -2.29 6.32 0.50
C LEU A 75 -2.75 4.86 0.46
N ALA A 76 -2.88 4.29 -0.74
CA ALA A 76 -3.28 2.90 -0.92
C ALA A 76 -2.23 1.94 -0.36
N ILE A 77 -0.95 2.20 -0.60
CA ILE A 77 0.14 1.41 -0.03
C ILE A 77 0.09 1.45 1.50
N ALA A 78 -0.07 2.65 2.08
CA ALA A 78 -0.17 2.79 3.53
C ALA A 78 -1.38 2.05 4.10
N LYS A 79 -2.51 2.09 3.41
CA LYS A 79 -3.74 1.45 3.84
C LYS A 79 -3.69 -0.07 3.74
N TYR A 80 -3.31 -0.58 2.57
CA TYR A 80 -3.42 -2.02 2.28
C TYR A 80 -2.21 -2.82 2.76
N TYR A 81 -1.02 -2.25 2.72
CA TYR A 81 0.18 -2.94 3.19
C TYR A 81 0.49 -2.71 4.67
N ALA A 82 0.25 -1.51 5.18
CA ALA A 82 0.59 -1.16 6.56
C ALA A 82 -0.62 -1.08 7.50
N GLY A 83 -1.83 -1.21 6.96
CA GLY A 83 -3.04 -1.20 7.78
C GLY A 83 -3.38 0.14 8.40
N ILE A 84 -2.86 1.24 7.84
CA ILE A 84 -3.17 2.58 8.34
C ILE A 84 -4.59 2.95 7.92
N THR A 85 -5.39 3.40 8.87
CA THR A 85 -6.78 3.78 8.66
C THR A 85 -6.89 5.27 8.34
N PHE A 86 -7.66 5.59 7.30
CA PHE A 86 -7.93 6.98 6.92
C PHE A 86 -9.43 7.26 7.02
N THR A 87 -9.78 8.45 7.50
CA THR A 87 -11.17 8.91 7.46
C THR A 87 -11.52 9.38 6.05
N ASP A 88 -12.83 9.50 5.76
CA ASP A 88 -13.26 10.00 4.46
C ASP A 88 -12.73 11.40 4.18
N LYS A 89 -12.67 12.26 5.19
CA LYS A 89 -12.09 13.60 5.06
C LYS A 89 -10.62 13.57 4.70
N GLN A 90 -9.87 12.65 5.28
CA GLN A 90 -8.44 12.48 4.99
C GLN A 90 -8.22 12.02 3.55
N ILE A 91 -9.10 11.16 3.04
CA ILE A 91 -9.06 10.71 1.65
C ILE A 91 -9.43 11.86 0.71
N GLU A 92 -10.44 12.67 1.06
CA GLU A 92 -10.83 13.84 0.28
C GLU A 92 -9.71 14.88 0.23
N ASN A 93 -8.98 15.06 1.33
CA ASN A 93 -7.84 15.97 1.43
C ASN A 93 -6.53 15.21 1.19
N ALA A 94 -6.50 14.39 0.16
CA ALA A 94 -5.39 13.48 -0.11
C ALA A 94 -4.03 14.18 -0.21
N ALA A 95 -3.97 15.36 -0.81
CA ALA A 95 -2.72 16.10 -0.96
C ALA A 95 -2.11 16.44 0.40
N LYS A 96 -2.93 16.91 1.34
CA LYS A 96 -2.47 17.24 2.69
C LYS A 96 -2.07 15.98 3.46
N THR A 97 -2.87 14.93 3.35
CA THR A 97 -2.59 13.65 3.98
C THR A 97 -1.28 13.07 3.45
N TYR A 98 -1.07 13.11 2.13
CA TYR A 98 0.16 12.69 1.48
C TYR A 98 1.37 13.48 2.00
N ASP A 99 1.24 14.80 2.09
CA ASP A 99 2.33 15.66 2.55
C ASP A 99 2.76 15.33 3.98
N VAL A 100 1.80 15.02 4.86
CA VAL A 100 2.11 14.59 6.23
C VAL A 100 2.90 13.28 6.21
N LEU A 101 2.45 12.30 5.44
CA LEU A 101 3.10 11.00 5.36
C LEU A 101 4.50 11.11 4.72
N GLU A 102 4.58 11.78 3.58
CA GLU A 102 5.83 11.85 2.80
C GLU A 102 6.89 12.71 3.51
N SER A 103 6.49 13.85 4.08
CA SER A 103 7.44 14.73 4.76
C SER A 103 8.01 14.13 6.03
N ASN A 104 7.31 13.18 6.64
CA ASN A 104 7.79 12.44 7.80
C ASN A 104 8.44 11.10 7.44
N GLY A 105 8.60 10.81 6.16
CA GLY A 105 9.27 9.59 5.70
C GLY A 105 8.48 8.31 5.92
N VAL A 106 7.18 8.42 6.21
CA VAL A 106 6.33 7.26 6.50
C VAL A 106 6.23 6.35 5.29
N PHE A 107 5.92 6.90 4.13
CA PHE A 107 5.77 6.14 2.90
C PHE A 107 7.08 5.42 2.52
N THR A 108 8.21 6.14 2.62
CA THR A 108 9.53 5.58 2.34
C THR A 108 9.83 4.38 3.25
N ARG A 109 9.50 4.48 4.53
CA ARG A 109 9.71 3.38 5.48
C ARG A 109 8.87 2.17 5.15
N ILE A 110 7.60 2.40 4.79
CA ILE A 110 6.70 1.30 4.40
C ILE A 110 7.23 0.61 3.14
N MET A 111 7.60 1.38 2.13
CA MET A 111 8.13 0.82 0.88
C MET A 111 9.42 0.03 1.11
N SER A 112 10.30 0.50 2.00
CA SER A 112 11.53 -0.22 2.34
C SER A 112 11.25 -1.56 3.01
N ALA A 113 10.16 -1.66 3.76
CA ALA A 113 9.76 -2.92 4.40
C ALA A 113 9.15 -3.91 3.41
N ILE A 114 8.54 -3.44 2.33
CA ILE A 114 7.94 -4.29 1.28
C ILE A 114 9.02 -4.82 0.33
N PHE A 115 9.94 -3.98 -0.04
CA PHE A 115 10.99 -4.28 -1.02
C PHE A 115 12.41 -4.30 -0.36
#